data_6547684f819104583c5781019f021a82
#
_entry.id   6547684f819104583c5781019f021a82
#
_cell.length_a   1.000
_cell.length_b   1.000
_cell.length_c   1.000
_cell.angle_alpha   90.00
_cell.angle_beta   90.00
_cell.angle_gamma   90.00
#
_symmetry.space_group_name_H-M   'P 1'
#
loop_
_entity.id
_entity.type
_entity.pdbx_description
1 polymer ?
#
loop_
_entity_poly.entity_id
_entity_poly.type
_entity_poly.pdbx_seq_one_letter_code
_entity_poly.pdbx_strand_id
1 'polypeptide(L)' 'MIRLKVKEVAERKKISMTRLSRIADVNYKTIRALFSDPYRDVAYSTLDKIARALKVTIDDLVERLPDPESPDES' A
#
# COMPACT_ATOMS: atom_id res chain seq x y z
N MET A 1 -14.49 1.18 1.15
CA MET A 1 -13.45 0.42 0.44
C MET A 1 -12.15 1.18 0.47
N ILE A 2 -11.06 0.49 0.65
CA ILE A 2 -9.74 1.11 0.71
C ILE A 2 -8.89 0.55 -0.42
N ARG A 3 -8.27 1.44 -1.18
CA ARG A 3 -7.36 1.06 -2.24
C ARG A 3 -5.96 1.44 -1.83
N LEU A 4 -5.02 0.53 -1.97
CA LEU A 4 -3.64 0.79 -1.61
C LEU A 4 -2.90 1.44 -2.78
N LYS A 5 -2.09 2.44 -2.47
CA LYS A 5 -1.34 3.17 -3.48
C LYS A 5 0.15 2.89 -3.37
N VAL A 6 0.51 1.74 -2.84
CA VAL A 6 1.92 1.39 -2.65
C VAL A 6 2.66 1.39 -3.98
N LYS A 7 2.03 0.81 -5.01
CA LYS A 7 2.66 0.75 -6.32
C LYS A 7 2.91 2.14 -6.88
N GLU A 8 1.89 3.00 -6.83
CA GLU A 8 2.00 4.34 -7.40
C GLU A 8 3.07 5.16 -6.68
N VAL A 9 3.11 5.06 -5.35
CA VAL A 9 4.08 5.82 -4.59
C VAL A 9 5.49 5.30 -4.85
N ALA A 10 5.66 3.99 -4.89
CA ALA A 10 6.96 3.41 -5.16
C ALA A 10 7.46 3.80 -6.55
N GLU A 11 6.59 3.79 -7.54
CA GLU A 11 6.96 4.18 -8.90
C GLU A 11 7.34 5.65 -8.96
N ARG A 12 6.59 6.49 -8.26
CA ARG A 12 6.91 7.91 -8.24
C ARG A 12 8.28 8.15 -7.62
N LYS A 13 8.66 7.34 -6.64
CA LYS A 13 9.94 7.47 -5.99
C LYS A 13 11.02 6.62 -6.65
N LYS A 14 10.64 5.91 -7.74
CA LYS A 14 11.58 5.11 -8.51
C LYS A 14 12.22 4.00 -7.67
N ILE A 15 11.42 3.36 -6.86
CA ILE A 15 11.86 2.26 -6.03
C ILE A 15 11.21 0.98 -6.53
N SER A 16 12.02 -0.01 -6.88
CA SER A 16 11.51 -1.28 -7.37
C SER A 16 10.95 -2.13 -6.25
N MET A 17 10.18 -3.16 -6.61
CA MET A 17 9.63 -4.07 -5.62
C MET A 17 10.73 -4.75 -4.81
N THR A 18 11.80 -5.17 -5.49
CA THR A 18 12.92 -5.83 -4.81
C THR A 18 13.56 -4.89 -3.80
N ARG A 19 13.80 -3.67 -4.22
CA ARG A 19 14.42 -2.70 -3.32
C ARG A 19 13.48 -2.36 -2.16
N LEU A 20 12.21 -2.19 -2.44
CA LEU A 20 11.24 -1.88 -1.40
C LEU A 20 11.18 -3.00 -0.37
N SER A 21 11.19 -4.24 -0.84
CA SER A 21 11.20 -5.39 0.06
C SER A 21 12.38 -5.33 1.02
N ARG A 22 13.55 -4.94 0.52
CA ARG A 22 14.73 -4.88 1.37
C ARG A 22 14.70 -3.73 2.34
N ILE A 23 14.40 -2.52 1.86
CA ILE A 23 14.48 -1.36 2.74
C ILE A 23 13.31 -1.31 3.72
N ALA A 24 12.18 -1.91 3.37
CA ALA A 24 11.04 -1.96 4.28
C ALA A 24 11.09 -3.18 5.19
N ASP A 25 11.98 -4.12 4.89
CA ASP A 25 12.07 -5.37 5.65
C ASP A 25 10.73 -6.11 5.62
N VAL A 26 10.17 -6.20 4.43
CA VAL A 26 8.90 -6.89 4.19
C VAL A 26 9.15 -7.96 3.14
N ASN A 27 8.54 -9.11 3.32
CA ASN A 27 8.70 -10.22 2.39
C ASN A 27 8.37 -9.77 0.97
N TYR A 28 9.21 -10.17 0.03
CA TYR A 28 9.02 -9.78 -1.37
C TYR A 28 7.66 -10.23 -1.91
N LYS A 29 7.21 -11.41 -1.51
CA LYS A 29 5.91 -11.90 -1.96
C LYS A 29 4.79 -11.00 -1.50
N THR A 30 4.91 -10.44 -0.31
CA THR A 30 3.92 -9.50 0.21
C THR A 30 3.93 -8.22 -0.62
N ILE A 31 5.11 -7.69 -0.92
CA ILE A 31 5.21 -6.48 -1.75
C ILE A 31 4.60 -6.75 -3.13
N ARG A 32 4.93 -7.88 -3.72
CA ARG A 32 4.40 -8.23 -5.02
C ARG A 32 2.89 -8.35 -5.01
N ALA A 33 2.34 -8.93 -3.95
CA ALA A 33 0.90 -9.07 -3.82
C ALA A 33 0.23 -7.70 -3.70
N LEU A 34 0.84 -6.78 -2.96
CA LEU A 34 0.29 -5.44 -2.82
C LEU A 34 0.31 -4.67 -4.13
N PHE A 35 1.31 -4.91 -4.95
CA PHE A 35 1.38 -4.26 -6.26
C PHE A 35 0.32 -4.83 -7.19
N SER A 36 0.05 -6.14 -7.09
CA SER A 36 -0.90 -6.79 -7.98
C SER A 36 -2.34 -6.55 -7.58
N ASP A 37 -2.60 -6.46 -6.29
CA ASP A 37 -3.96 -6.35 -5.78
C ASP A 37 -4.05 -5.20 -4.79
N PRO A 38 -4.40 -4.01 -5.27
CA PRO A 38 -4.44 -2.84 -4.39
C PRO A 38 -5.60 -2.86 -3.39
N TYR A 39 -6.49 -3.81 -3.50
CA TYR A 39 -7.62 -3.89 -2.57
C TYR A 39 -7.43 -4.98 -1.52
N ARG A 40 -6.27 -5.60 -1.51
CA ARG A 40 -6.05 -6.68 -0.57
C ARG A 40 -5.82 -6.13 0.84
N ASP A 41 -6.22 -6.90 1.84
CA ASP A 41 -5.98 -6.54 3.22
C ASP A 41 -4.51 -6.66 3.54
N VAL A 42 -4.02 -5.76 4.38
CA VAL A 42 -2.63 -5.80 4.79
C VAL A 42 -2.56 -5.32 6.23
N ALA A 43 -1.68 -5.91 7.00
CA ALA A 43 -1.51 -5.52 8.40
C ALA A 43 -1.01 -4.08 8.49
N TYR A 44 -1.50 -3.38 9.50
CA TYR A 44 -1.08 -2.00 9.72
C TYR A 44 0.43 -1.91 9.89
N SER A 45 1.02 -2.88 10.61
CA SER A 45 2.47 -2.86 10.82
C SER A 45 3.23 -2.98 9.50
N THR A 46 2.71 -3.74 8.54
CA THR A 46 3.32 -3.85 7.24
C THR A 46 3.25 -2.53 6.49
N LEU A 47 2.11 -1.86 6.55
CA LEU A 47 1.96 -0.55 5.93
C LEU A 47 2.91 0.45 6.55
N ASP A 48 3.08 0.40 7.86
CA ASP A 48 3.99 1.31 8.56
C ASP A 48 5.42 1.11 8.06
N LYS A 49 5.86 -0.13 7.92
CA LYS A 49 7.20 -0.40 7.41
C LYS A 49 7.39 0.15 6.01
N ILE A 50 6.39 -0.04 5.16
CA ILE A 50 6.45 0.44 3.79
C ILE A 50 6.46 1.96 3.75
N ALA A 51 5.62 2.59 4.56
CA ALA A 51 5.56 4.04 4.60
C ALA A 51 6.90 4.64 5.02
N ARG A 52 7.51 4.05 6.03
CA ARG A 52 8.83 4.52 6.48
C ARG A 52 9.89 4.35 5.42
N ALA A 53 9.84 3.21 4.71
CA ALA A 53 10.80 2.95 3.65
C ALA A 53 10.65 3.94 2.50
N LEU A 54 9.42 4.31 2.19
CA LEU A 54 9.14 5.25 1.11
C LEU A 54 9.18 6.70 1.59
N LYS A 55 9.34 6.91 2.90
CA LYS A 55 9.42 8.25 3.50
C LYS A 55 8.14 9.02 3.27
N VAL A 56 7.02 8.35 3.47
CA VAL A 56 5.69 8.96 3.36
C VAL A 56 4.88 8.52 4.57
N THR A 57 3.69 9.06 4.72
CA THR A 57 2.81 8.65 5.79
C THR A 57 1.96 7.47 5.31
N ILE A 58 1.33 6.78 6.24
CA ILE A 58 0.42 5.69 5.88
C ILE A 58 -0.74 6.26 5.07
N ASP A 59 -1.20 7.46 5.41
CA ASP A 59 -2.28 8.10 4.65
C ASP A 59 -1.92 8.28 3.19
N ASP A 60 -0.65 8.46 2.88
CA ASP A 60 -0.21 8.58 1.49
C ASP A 60 -0.29 7.26 0.75
N LEU A 61 -0.40 6.17 1.47
CA LEU A 61 -0.43 4.84 0.86
C LEU A 61 -1.84 4.28 0.71
N VAL A 62 -2.85 4.98 1.22
CA VAL A 62 -4.22 4.46 1.15
C VAL A 62 -5.13 5.51 0.53
N GLU A 63 -6.13 5.03 -0.16
CA GLU A 63 -7.14 5.88 -0.75
C GLU A 63 -8.48 5.35 -0.33
N ARG A 64 -9.31 6.18 0.25
CA ARG A 64 -10.64 5.77 0.67
C ARG A 64 -11.61 6.03 -0.47
N LEU A 65 -12.29 4.99 -0.88
CA LEU A 65 -13.25 5.07 -1.97
C LEU A 65 -14.64 4.83 -1.42
N PRO A 66 -15.66 5.41 -2.00
CA PRO A 66 -17.01 5.10 -1.59
C PRO A 66 -17.29 3.63 -1.80
N ASP A 67 -18.00 3.04 -0.85
CA ASP A 67 -18.38 1.67 -0.98
C ASP A 67 -19.61 1.62 -1.89
N PRO A 68 -19.52 1.00 -3.03
CA PRO A 68 -20.63 1.04 -3.97
C PRO A 68 -21.89 0.39 -3.46
N GLU A 69 -21.75 -0.48 -2.46
CA GLU A 69 -22.92 -1.07 -1.93
C GLU A 69 -23.34 -0.49 -0.65
N SER A 70 -22.79 0.58 -0.24
CA SER A 70 -23.10 1.21 1.01
C SER A 70 -24.49 1.76 0.95
N PRO A 71 -25.38 1.24 1.70
CA PRO A 71 -26.71 1.68 1.59
C PRO A 71 -26.97 2.94 2.29
N ASP A 72 -26.27 3.29 3.19
CA ASP A 72 -26.63 4.32 3.92
C ASP A 72 -25.84 5.33 3.92
N GLU A 73 -25.36 5.48 3.28
CA GLU A 73 -24.75 6.38 3.27
C GLU A 73 -25.34 7.38 3.66
N SER A 74 -26.09 7.39 3.79
CA SER A 74 -26.83 8.29 4.22
C SER A 74 -26.58 9.16 4.72
#